data_6958fcdfcb0959a53b5f6ff33be97d0a
#
_entry.id   6958fcdfcb0959a53b5f6ff33be97d0a
#
_cell.length_a   1.000
_cell.length_b   1.000
_cell.length_c   1.000
_cell.angle_alpha   90.00
_cell.angle_beta   90.00
_cell.angle_gamma   90.00
#
_symmetry.space_group_name_H-M   'P 1'
#
loop_
_entity.id
_entity.type
_entity.pdbx_description
1 polymer ?
#
loop_
_entity_poly.entity_id
_entity_poly.type
_entity_poly.pdbx_seq_one_letter_code
_entity_poly.pdbx_strand_id
1 'polypeptide(L)' 'MISQKAKYALRALVALAREGESMMIGEIAAQEKIPRKFLEQILLELKRHGIVMSRRGKLGGYAL' A
#
# COMPACT_ATOMS: atom_id res chain seq x y z
N MET A 1 15.16 9.91 12.90
CA MET A 1 15.40 9.30 11.60
C MET A 1 14.27 8.35 11.23
N ILE A 2 13.76 8.44 10.01
CA ILE A 2 12.66 7.58 9.57
C ILE A 2 13.22 6.30 8.97
N SER A 3 12.69 5.16 9.40
CA SER A 3 13.15 3.87 8.89
C SER A 3 12.73 3.70 7.43
N GLN A 4 13.40 2.79 6.71
CA GLN A 4 13.05 2.48 5.34
C GLN A 4 11.61 1.98 5.23
N LYS A 5 11.20 1.17 6.20
CA LYS A 5 9.84 0.67 6.25
C LYS A 5 8.83 1.81 6.35
N ALA A 6 9.10 2.80 7.20
CA ALA A 6 8.21 3.95 7.36
C ALA A 6 8.15 4.78 6.07
N LYS A 7 9.30 4.96 5.41
CA LYS A 7 9.34 5.68 4.15
C LYS A 7 8.48 4.99 3.09
N TYR A 8 8.59 3.68 2.99
CA TYR A 8 7.80 2.91 2.04
C TYR A 8 6.32 2.98 2.38
N ALA A 9 5.99 2.91 3.67
CA ALA A 9 4.60 3.01 4.11
C ALA A 9 3.99 4.35 3.70
N LEU A 10 4.73 5.44 3.90
CA LEU A 10 4.27 6.76 3.51
C LEU A 10 4.08 6.87 2.00
N ARG A 11 4.99 6.32 1.22
CA ARG A 11 4.86 6.32 -0.23
C ARG A 11 3.61 5.58 -0.67
N ALA A 12 3.35 4.42 -0.06
CA ALA A 12 2.18 3.64 -0.40
C ALA A 12 0.90 4.40 -0.08
N LEU A 13 0.86 5.06 1.09
CA LEU A 13 -0.30 5.83 1.48
C LEU A 13 -0.54 7.02 0.55
N VAL A 14 0.52 7.70 0.14
CA VAL A 14 0.41 8.81 -0.80
C VAL A 14 -0.11 8.32 -2.15
N ALA A 15 0.38 7.18 -2.62
CA ALA A 15 -0.08 6.61 -3.87
C ALA A 15 -1.57 6.31 -3.82
N LEU A 16 -2.03 5.72 -2.72
CA LEU A 16 -3.45 5.42 -2.54
C LEU A 16 -4.28 6.69 -2.48
N ALA A 17 -3.77 7.72 -1.82
CA ALA A 17 -4.49 8.99 -1.71
C ALA A 17 -4.61 9.68 -3.07
N ARG A 18 -3.56 9.62 -3.88
CA ARG A 18 -3.58 10.22 -5.20
C ARG A 18 -4.54 9.51 -6.14
N GLU A 19 -4.58 8.19 -6.06
CA GLU A 19 -5.43 7.40 -6.93
C GLU A 19 -6.91 7.64 -6.62
N GLY A 20 -7.24 7.81 -5.35
CA GLY A 20 -8.61 8.00 -4.91
C GLY A 20 -9.46 6.75 -4.98
N GLU A 21 -8.89 5.67 -5.48
CA GLU A 21 -9.56 4.38 -5.62
C GLU A 21 -8.62 3.29 -5.12
N SER A 22 -9.09 2.06 -5.14
CA SER A 22 -8.22 0.96 -4.73
C SER A 22 -7.11 0.74 -5.76
N MET A 23 -5.95 0.30 -5.28
CA MET A 23 -4.83 -0.07 -6.13
C MET A 23 -4.40 -1.49 -5.77
N MET A 24 -4.01 -2.25 -6.78
CA MET A 24 -3.45 -3.57 -6.55
C MET A 24 -2.02 -3.42 -6.04
N ILE A 25 -1.61 -4.38 -5.22
CA ILE A 25 -0.27 -4.32 -4.62
C ILE A 25 0.83 -4.23 -5.67
N GLY A 26 0.66 -4.94 -6.79
CA GLY A 26 1.64 -4.88 -7.88
C GLY A 26 1.77 -3.49 -8.49
N GLU A 27 0.65 -2.76 -8.56
CA GLU A 27 0.67 -1.40 -9.07
C GLU A 27 1.42 -0.46 -8.14
N ILE A 28 1.15 -0.57 -6.84
CA ILE A 28 1.84 0.26 -5.86
C ILE A 28 3.32 -0.04 -5.87
N ALA A 29 3.68 -1.33 -5.88
CA ALA A 29 5.06 -1.75 -5.87
C ALA A 29 5.82 -1.21 -7.08
N ALA A 30 5.23 -1.31 -8.26
CA ALA A 30 5.87 -0.83 -9.47
C ALA A 30 5.96 0.69 -9.51
N GLN A 31 4.89 1.36 -9.16
CA GLN A 31 4.83 2.82 -9.21
C GLN A 31 5.79 3.46 -8.21
N GLU A 32 5.84 2.94 -7.00
CA GLU A 32 6.66 3.50 -5.93
C GLU A 32 8.02 2.83 -5.78
N LYS A 33 8.30 1.85 -6.63
CA LYS A 33 9.56 1.11 -6.59
C LYS A 33 9.84 0.50 -5.23
N ILE A 34 8.84 -0.19 -4.71
CA ILE A 34 8.93 -0.87 -3.42
C ILE A 34 8.98 -2.38 -3.68
N PRO A 35 9.90 -3.12 -3.04
CA PRO A 35 9.91 -4.58 -3.19
C PRO A 35 8.55 -5.15 -2.76
N ARG A 36 7.97 -5.96 -3.63
CA ARG A 36 6.61 -6.45 -3.41
C ARG A 36 6.44 -7.19 -2.09
N LYS A 37 7.36 -8.06 -1.75
CA LYS A 37 7.27 -8.81 -0.49
C LYS A 37 7.30 -7.89 0.72
N PHE A 38 8.11 -6.87 0.65
CA PHE A 38 8.20 -5.89 1.73
C PHE A 38 6.90 -5.10 1.81
N LEU A 39 6.38 -4.71 0.65
CA LEU A 39 5.12 -3.96 0.58
C LEU A 39 3.96 -4.78 1.13
N GLU A 40 3.93 -6.09 0.88
CA GLU A 40 2.89 -6.97 1.42
C GLU A 40 2.84 -6.87 2.93
N GLN A 41 3.99 -6.91 3.59
CA GLN A 41 4.06 -6.80 5.04
C GLN A 41 3.59 -5.45 5.54
N ILE A 42 4.00 -4.39 4.83
CA ILE A 42 3.62 -3.03 5.19
C ILE A 42 2.11 -2.84 5.10
N LEU A 43 1.51 -3.27 3.99
CA LEU A 43 0.07 -3.13 3.79
C LEU A 43 -0.71 -3.95 4.78
N LEU A 44 -0.20 -5.13 5.13
CA LEU A 44 -0.85 -5.97 6.12
C LEU A 44 -0.89 -5.29 7.49
N GLU A 45 0.20 -4.65 7.87
CA GLU A 45 0.25 -3.91 9.13
C GLU A 45 -0.67 -2.69 9.11
N LEU A 46 -0.67 -1.94 8.00
CA LEU A 46 -1.55 -0.79 7.87
C LEU A 46 -3.02 -1.20 7.94
N LYS A 47 -3.34 -2.34 7.33
CA LYS A 47 -4.69 -2.88 7.41
C LYS A 47 -5.05 -3.26 8.84
N ARG A 48 -4.12 -3.86 9.54
CA ARG A 48 -4.34 -4.28 10.93
C ARG A 48 -4.64 -3.09 11.83
N HIS A 49 -4.03 -1.94 11.53
CA HIS A 49 -4.27 -0.71 12.28
C HIS A 49 -5.45 0.10 11.76
N GLY A 50 -6.15 -0.42 10.76
CA GLY A 50 -7.32 0.27 10.22
C GLY A 50 -7.02 1.44 9.31
N ILE A 51 -5.77 1.58 8.87
CA ILE A 51 -5.36 2.70 8.02
C ILE A 51 -5.72 2.46 6.56
N VAL A 52 -5.62 1.20 6.12
CA VAL A 52 -6.03 0.82 4.77
C VAL A 52 -7.02 -0.34 4.85
N MET A 53 -7.79 -0.52 3.79
CA MET A 53 -8.73 -1.64 3.66
C MET A 53 -8.34 -2.46 2.45
N SER A 54 -8.56 -3.78 2.53
CA SER A 54 -8.39 -4.63 1.36
C SER A 54 -9.74 -4.79 0.68
N ARG A 55 -9.72 -4.80 -0.64
CA ARG A 55 -10.93 -5.03 -1.43
C ARG A 55 -10.80 -6.32 -2.21
N ARG A 56 -11.89 -7.05 -2.30
CA ARG A 56 -11.94 -8.32 -3.03
C ARG A 56 -12.60 -8.11 -4.39
N GLY A 57 -12.39 -9.07 -5.29
CA GLY A 57 -13.01 -9.07 -6.60
C GLY A 57 -12.02 -8.81 -7.71
N LYS A 58 -12.55 -8.63 -8.93
CA LYS A 58 -11.72 -8.42 -10.11
C LYS A 58 -10.78 -7.24 -9.97
N LEU A 59 -11.26 -6.19 -9.33
CA LEU A 59 -10.49 -4.97 -9.12
C LEU A 59 -10.01 -4.88 -7.68
N GLY A 60 -9.73 -6.01 -7.08
CA GLY A 60 -9.26 -6.06 -5.70
C GLY A 60 -8.02 -5.24 -5.48
N GLY A 61 -7.61 -5.09 -4.22
CA GLY A 61 -6.44 -4.32 -3.88
C GLY A 61 -6.61 -3.65 -2.54
N TYR A 62 -5.94 -2.52 -2.37
CA TYR A 62 -5.97 -1.77 -1.14
C TYR A 62 -6.47 -0.35 -1.37
N ALA A 63 -7.12 0.21 -0.37
CA ALA A 63 -7.66 1.58 -0.42
C ALA A 63 -7.56 2.20 0.96
N LEU A 64 -7.58 3.51 1.01
CA LEU A 64 -7.63 4.24 2.27
C LEU A 64 -9.01 4.15 2.90
#